data_9dde74da87db526e0dfdefa41a81fd7e
#
_entry.id   9dde74da87db526e0dfdefa41a81fd7e
#
_cell.length_a   1.000
_cell.length_b   1.000
_cell.length_c   1.000
_cell.angle_alpha   90.00
_cell.angle_beta   90.00
_cell.angle_gamma   90.00
#
_symmetry.space_group_name_H-M   'P 1'
#
loop_
_entity.id
_entity.type
_entity.pdbx_description
1 polymer ?
#
loop_
_entity_poly.entity_id
_entity_poly.type
_entity_poly.pdbx_seq_one_letter_code
_entity_poly.pdbx_strand_id
1 'polypeptide(L)'
;YEHLFDGLVNPVHVLYHWLGQFSGAKSVITAREPDGKKYGPAIFRCHMPNWGYPPHIDSVRNTGSTLHASADQRTQYAVHRFEHQLGGVLLLQAPEEGSASCDSILYRCEWNNEVEDMMETVYLGLDEPEANMISADKFEHYVQANSISTYEVKLLPGDLYFFRAECPHVIPKFLGKRPRITMATFFGYTQSDPEIFVWS
;
A
#
# COMPACT_ATOMS: atom_id res chain seq x y z
N TYR A 1 2.24 -3.00 -19.79
CA TYR A 1 2.48 -1.60 -19.36
C TYR A 1 3.14 -0.76 -20.45
N GLU A 2 4.10 -1.30 -21.20
CA GLU A 2 4.81 -0.54 -22.24
C GLU A 2 3.85 0.09 -23.25
N HIS A 3 2.88 -0.67 -23.76
CA HIS A 3 1.90 -0.17 -24.75
C HIS A 3 0.81 0.73 -24.15
N LEU A 4 0.59 0.66 -22.84
CA LEU A 4 -0.45 1.49 -22.20
C LEU A 4 -0.08 2.98 -22.18
N PHE A 5 1.22 3.29 -22.24
CA PHE A 5 1.74 4.65 -22.13
C PHE A 5 2.50 5.10 -23.40
N ASP A 6 2.23 4.47 -24.56
CA ASP A 6 2.86 4.87 -25.81
C ASP A 6 2.67 6.39 -26.08
N GLY A 7 3.77 7.12 -26.19
CA GLY A 7 3.79 8.57 -26.36
C GLY A 7 3.52 9.39 -25.08
N LEU A 8 3.37 8.75 -23.94
CA LEU A 8 3.16 9.39 -22.63
C LEU A 8 4.27 9.04 -21.65
N VAL A 9 4.36 9.82 -20.58
CA VAL A 9 5.25 9.47 -19.45
C VAL A 9 4.67 8.26 -18.72
N ASN A 10 5.43 7.18 -18.67
CA ASN A 10 5.04 5.99 -17.93
C ASN A 10 5.26 6.21 -16.42
N PRO A 11 4.20 6.26 -15.59
CA PRO A 11 4.33 6.54 -14.16
C PRO A 11 5.10 5.46 -13.40
N VAL A 12 5.16 4.23 -13.91
CA VAL A 12 5.99 3.16 -13.32
C VAL A 12 7.49 3.51 -13.44
N HIS A 13 7.90 4.07 -14.57
CA HIS A 13 9.29 4.52 -14.75
C HIS A 13 9.63 5.70 -13.82
N VAL A 14 8.68 6.61 -13.60
CA VAL A 14 8.85 7.71 -12.63
C VAL A 14 9.07 7.16 -11.22
N LEU A 15 8.23 6.21 -10.81
CA LEU A 15 8.35 5.56 -9.50
C LEU A 15 9.72 4.86 -9.36
N TYR A 16 10.13 4.06 -10.36
CA TYR A 16 11.41 3.35 -10.32
C TYR A 16 12.59 4.31 -10.26
N HIS A 17 12.53 5.40 -11.02
CA HIS A 17 13.55 6.44 -10.99
C HIS A 17 13.72 7.02 -9.56
N TRP A 18 12.63 7.42 -8.93
CA TRP A 18 12.70 8.01 -7.59
C TRP A 18 13.10 7.01 -6.51
N LEU A 19 12.63 5.77 -6.58
CA LEU A 19 13.11 4.70 -5.69
C LEU A 19 14.63 4.52 -5.82
N GLY A 20 15.15 4.49 -7.03
CA GLY A 20 16.59 4.41 -7.27
C GLY A 20 17.36 5.60 -6.69
N GLN A 21 16.84 6.81 -6.84
CA GLN A 21 17.47 8.02 -6.28
C GLN A 21 17.50 8.01 -4.75
N PHE A 22 16.38 7.71 -4.10
CA PHE A 22 16.28 7.68 -2.63
C PHE A 22 17.07 6.54 -1.98
N SER A 23 17.32 5.46 -2.70
CA SER A 23 18.07 4.31 -2.18
C SER A 23 19.58 4.42 -2.28
N GLY A 24 20.13 5.55 -2.72
CA GLY A 24 21.55 5.71 -2.96
C GLY A 24 22.04 4.99 -4.23
N ALA A 25 21.23 5.06 -5.30
CA ALA A 25 21.52 4.52 -6.62
C ALA A 25 21.47 2.98 -6.75
N LYS A 26 20.70 2.30 -5.90
CA LYS A 26 20.37 0.89 -6.16
C LYS A 26 19.52 0.78 -7.43
N SER A 27 19.73 -0.29 -8.21
CA SER A 27 18.84 -0.58 -9.33
C SER A 27 17.47 -1.03 -8.81
N VAL A 28 16.41 -0.70 -9.55
CA VAL A 28 15.04 -1.05 -9.19
C VAL A 28 14.52 -2.06 -10.20
N ILE A 29 14.10 -3.21 -9.74
CA ILE A 29 13.61 -4.29 -10.59
C ILE A 29 12.25 -4.81 -10.11
N THR A 30 11.45 -5.31 -11.05
CA THR A 30 10.23 -6.04 -10.70
C THR A 30 10.61 -7.41 -10.12
N ALA A 31 10.08 -7.73 -8.96
CA ALA A 31 10.28 -9.01 -8.30
C ALA A 31 9.81 -10.19 -9.17
N ARG A 32 10.40 -11.35 -8.93
CA ARG A 32 10.08 -12.60 -9.63
C ARG A 32 10.04 -13.76 -8.66
N GLU A 33 9.20 -14.72 -8.96
CA GLU A 33 9.22 -16.02 -8.34
C GLU A 33 10.39 -16.87 -8.84
N PRO A 34 10.81 -17.92 -8.10
CA PRO A 34 11.90 -18.82 -8.53
C PRO A 34 11.64 -19.50 -9.87
N ASP A 35 10.37 -19.70 -10.25
CA ASP A 35 9.96 -20.26 -11.56
C ASP A 35 10.00 -19.22 -12.70
N GLY A 36 10.45 -18.00 -12.41
CA GLY A 36 10.59 -16.90 -13.37
C GLY A 36 9.37 -16.04 -13.59
N LYS A 37 8.22 -16.37 -12.98
CA LYS A 37 7.02 -15.51 -13.06
C LYS A 37 7.29 -14.16 -12.43
N LYS A 38 6.92 -13.10 -13.12
CA LYS A 38 7.06 -11.73 -12.65
C LYS A 38 5.81 -11.31 -11.87
N TYR A 39 6.02 -10.56 -10.80
CA TYR A 39 4.96 -9.77 -10.19
C TYR A 39 4.55 -8.59 -11.07
N GLY A 40 3.41 -7.98 -10.78
CA GLY A 40 3.07 -6.68 -11.33
C GLY A 40 4.02 -5.60 -10.81
N PRO A 41 4.41 -4.61 -11.63
CA PRO A 41 5.25 -3.51 -11.17
C PRO A 41 4.49 -2.48 -10.33
N ALA A 42 3.19 -2.38 -10.53
CA ALA A 42 2.29 -1.48 -9.81
C ALA A 42 0.82 -1.86 -10.09
N ILE A 43 -0.08 -1.36 -9.27
CA ILE A 43 -1.53 -1.49 -9.45
C ILE A 43 -2.17 -0.11 -9.52
N PHE A 44 -3.11 0.08 -10.44
CA PHE A 44 -3.97 1.27 -10.46
C PHE A 44 -5.21 1.01 -9.62
N ARG A 45 -5.49 1.93 -8.70
CA ARG A 45 -6.65 1.87 -7.81
C ARG A 45 -7.56 3.05 -8.10
N CYS A 46 -8.84 2.75 -8.31
CA CYS A 46 -9.88 3.74 -8.53
C CYS A 46 -10.85 3.70 -7.35
N HIS A 47 -10.80 4.72 -6.51
CA HIS A 47 -11.65 4.81 -5.33
C HIS A 47 -12.82 5.75 -5.64
N MET A 48 -14.05 5.23 -5.51
CA MET A 48 -15.26 6.01 -5.76
C MET A 48 -15.58 6.95 -4.59
N PRO A 49 -16.31 8.05 -4.82
CA PRO A 49 -16.80 8.90 -3.75
C PRO A 49 -17.59 8.12 -2.67
N ASN A 50 -17.47 8.54 -1.43
CA ASN A 50 -18.03 7.88 -0.23
C ASN A 50 -17.40 6.51 0.11
N TRP A 51 -16.39 6.08 -0.64
CA TRP A 51 -15.66 4.88 -0.35
C TRP A 51 -14.39 5.19 0.47
N GLY A 52 -14.08 4.33 1.41
CA GLY A 52 -12.86 4.36 2.20
C GLY A 52 -12.42 2.93 2.52
N TYR A 53 -11.18 2.79 2.94
CA TYR A 53 -10.64 1.50 3.34
C TYR A 53 -10.34 1.52 4.84
N PRO A 54 -10.91 0.57 5.61
CA PRO A 54 -10.75 0.56 7.07
C PRO A 54 -9.29 0.36 7.48
N PRO A 55 -8.98 0.43 8.78
CA PRO A 55 -7.63 0.18 9.27
C PRO A 55 -7.09 -1.16 8.80
N HIS A 56 -5.91 -1.15 8.18
CA HIS A 56 -5.25 -2.36 7.65
C HIS A 56 -3.74 -2.16 7.61
N ILE A 57 -3.05 -3.24 7.38
CA ILE A 57 -1.64 -3.25 6.99
C ILE A 57 -1.51 -3.91 5.62
N ASP A 58 -0.49 -3.52 4.90
CA ASP A 58 -0.09 -4.18 3.66
C ASP A 58 1.21 -4.93 3.91
N SER A 59 1.13 -6.18 4.32
CA SER A 59 2.33 -6.99 4.61
C SER A 59 2.17 -8.42 4.11
N VAL A 60 3.16 -8.89 3.35
CA VAL A 60 3.22 -10.30 2.94
C VAL A 60 3.55 -11.21 4.11
N ARG A 61 4.29 -10.72 5.11
CA ARG A 61 4.71 -11.52 6.28
C ARG A 61 3.66 -11.59 7.38
N ASN A 62 2.97 -10.49 7.62
CA ASN A 62 2.00 -10.39 8.70
C ASN A 62 0.61 -10.79 8.22
N THR A 63 -0.14 -11.47 9.06
CA THR A 63 -1.37 -12.17 8.69
C THR A 63 -2.56 -11.27 8.36
N GLY A 64 -2.44 -9.98 8.62
CA GLY A 64 -3.59 -9.10 8.75
C GLY A 64 -4.25 -8.59 7.49
N SER A 65 -3.79 -8.88 6.28
CA SER A 65 -4.31 -8.08 5.16
C SER A 65 -4.54 -8.79 3.84
N THR A 66 -4.61 -10.10 3.76
CA THR A 66 -4.81 -10.69 2.44
C THR A 66 -6.12 -11.41 2.26
N LEU A 67 -6.88 -10.89 1.32
CA LEU A 67 -8.11 -11.44 0.78
C LEU A 67 -7.95 -12.86 0.17
N HIS A 68 -6.73 -13.27 -0.22
CA HIS A 68 -6.59 -14.36 -1.17
C HIS A 68 -5.56 -15.45 -0.83
N ALA A 69 -4.82 -15.32 0.28
CA ALA A 69 -3.82 -16.33 0.62
C ALA A 69 -3.73 -16.60 2.13
N SER A 70 -3.69 -17.86 2.53
CA SER A 70 -3.40 -18.24 3.91
C SER A 70 -1.97 -17.85 4.30
N ALA A 71 -1.69 -17.76 5.60
CA ALA A 71 -0.34 -17.46 6.10
C ALA A 71 0.69 -18.44 5.51
N ASP A 72 0.37 -19.73 5.46
CA ASP A 72 1.27 -20.76 4.92
C ASP A 72 1.56 -20.58 3.43
N GLN A 73 0.57 -20.15 2.65
CA GLN A 73 0.76 -19.90 1.22
C GLN A 73 1.68 -18.71 1.00
N ARG A 74 1.60 -17.68 1.84
CA ARG A 74 2.42 -16.46 1.70
C ARG A 74 3.91 -16.68 1.98
N THR A 75 4.27 -17.66 2.82
CA THR A 75 5.66 -18.03 3.06
C THR A 75 6.37 -18.53 1.82
N GLN A 76 5.61 -18.96 0.81
CA GLN A 76 6.14 -19.46 -0.47
C GLN A 76 6.48 -18.34 -1.46
N TYR A 77 6.01 -17.11 -1.23
CA TYR A 77 6.31 -15.99 -2.12
C TYR A 77 7.76 -15.53 -1.98
N ALA A 78 8.43 -15.30 -3.11
CA ALA A 78 9.81 -14.83 -3.11
C ALA A 78 10.00 -13.53 -2.33
N VAL A 79 8.99 -12.66 -2.33
CA VAL A 79 8.98 -11.37 -1.62
C VAL A 79 8.77 -11.49 -0.11
N HIS A 80 8.38 -12.66 0.39
CA HIS A 80 8.24 -12.95 1.83
C HIS A 80 9.59 -12.85 2.57
N ARG A 81 10.71 -12.96 1.88
CA ARG A 81 12.06 -12.87 2.46
C ARG A 81 12.37 -11.48 3.05
N PHE A 82 11.71 -10.44 2.60
CA PHE A 82 11.96 -9.09 3.08
C PHE A 82 11.39 -8.89 4.48
N GLU A 83 12.25 -8.46 5.40
CA GLU A 83 11.84 -8.17 6.78
C GLU A 83 10.90 -6.97 6.85
N HIS A 84 11.15 -5.96 6.00
CA HIS A 84 10.34 -4.78 5.89
C HIS A 84 9.74 -4.64 4.50
N GLN A 85 8.44 -4.41 4.48
CA GLN A 85 7.70 -4.06 3.29
C GLN A 85 7.35 -2.57 3.31
N LEU A 86 7.69 -1.91 2.24
CA LEU A 86 7.39 -0.49 2.03
C LEU A 86 6.34 -0.36 0.93
N GLY A 87 5.50 0.64 1.05
CA GLY A 87 4.53 1.03 0.03
C GLY A 87 4.94 2.33 -0.63
N GLY A 88 4.63 2.45 -1.92
CA GLY A 88 4.75 3.68 -2.69
C GLY A 88 3.41 3.99 -3.36
N VAL A 89 2.91 5.22 -3.21
CA VAL A 89 1.66 5.66 -3.81
C VAL A 89 1.86 6.98 -4.54
N LEU A 90 1.51 6.99 -5.82
CA LEU A 90 1.45 8.16 -6.68
C LEU A 90 -0.01 8.56 -6.88
N LEU A 91 -0.39 9.78 -6.51
CA LEU A 91 -1.72 10.31 -6.82
C LEU A 91 -1.78 10.78 -8.27
N LEU A 92 -2.67 10.19 -9.05
CA LEU A 92 -2.91 10.54 -10.45
C LEU A 92 -4.09 11.49 -10.60
N GLN A 93 -5.15 11.30 -9.81
CA GLN A 93 -6.34 12.15 -9.83
C GLN A 93 -6.87 12.34 -8.41
N ALA A 94 -7.03 13.58 -8.00
CA ALA A 94 -7.72 13.95 -6.77
C ALA A 94 -9.26 13.95 -6.95
N PRO A 95 -10.04 13.75 -5.87
CA PRO A 95 -11.50 13.82 -5.90
C PRO A 95 -12.04 15.17 -6.35
N GLU A 96 -11.31 16.24 -6.04
CA GLU A 96 -11.60 17.61 -6.46
C GLU A 96 -10.40 18.19 -7.18
N GLU A 97 -10.69 19.05 -8.16
CA GLU A 97 -9.64 19.70 -8.95
C GLU A 97 -8.93 20.78 -8.15
N GLY A 98 -7.58 20.78 -8.20
CA GLY A 98 -6.76 21.81 -7.59
C GLY A 98 -6.70 21.80 -6.06
N SER A 99 -7.32 20.83 -5.39
CA SER A 99 -7.25 20.70 -3.93
C SER A 99 -6.40 19.50 -3.50
N ALA A 100 -5.64 19.67 -2.42
CA ALA A 100 -5.00 18.56 -1.75
C ALA A 100 -6.07 17.72 -1.05
N SER A 101 -6.00 16.41 -1.21
CA SER A 101 -6.88 15.46 -0.53
C SER A 101 -6.10 14.66 0.51
N CYS A 102 -6.78 14.27 1.58
CA CYS A 102 -6.22 13.25 2.46
C CYS A 102 -6.22 11.91 1.72
N ASP A 103 -5.02 11.43 1.38
CA ASP A 103 -4.85 10.16 0.68
C ASP A 103 -4.94 8.98 1.65
N SER A 104 -4.24 9.09 2.77
CA SER A 104 -4.27 8.11 3.84
C SER A 104 -3.95 8.75 5.19
N ILE A 105 -4.34 8.08 6.25
CA ILE A 105 -3.89 8.36 7.62
C ILE A 105 -2.96 7.24 8.03
N LEU A 106 -1.71 7.57 8.29
CA LEU A 106 -0.68 6.64 8.76
C LEU A 106 -0.59 6.71 10.27
N TYR A 107 -0.49 5.55 10.93
CA TYR A 107 -0.34 5.46 12.38
C TYR A 107 1.10 5.07 12.73
N ARG A 108 1.72 5.76 13.67
CA ARG A 108 3.03 5.41 14.20
C ARG A 108 2.91 4.21 15.15
N CYS A 109 2.54 3.09 14.59
CA CYS A 109 2.30 1.85 15.29
C CYS A 109 2.86 0.71 14.43
N GLU A 110 3.61 -0.20 15.04
CA GLU A 110 4.06 -1.42 14.39
C GLU A 110 3.02 -2.52 14.63
N TRP A 111 2.98 -3.48 13.72
CA TRP A 111 2.20 -4.69 13.90
C TRP A 111 2.68 -5.44 15.16
N ASN A 112 1.75 -5.80 16.02
CA ASN A 112 2.00 -6.56 17.25
C ASN A 112 0.76 -7.40 17.58
N ASN A 113 0.88 -8.24 18.62
CA ASN A 113 -0.20 -9.16 19.01
C ASN A 113 -1.49 -8.41 19.40
N GLU A 114 -1.40 -7.22 20.03
CA GLU A 114 -2.60 -6.45 20.38
C GLU A 114 -3.35 -5.97 19.14
N VAL A 115 -2.63 -5.55 18.10
CA VAL A 115 -3.22 -5.17 16.82
C VAL A 115 -3.77 -6.39 16.09
N GLU A 116 -3.08 -7.54 16.17
CA GLU A 116 -3.56 -8.81 15.60
C GLU A 116 -4.87 -9.27 16.25
N ASP A 117 -5.01 -9.13 17.55
CA ASP A 117 -6.22 -9.50 18.31
C ASP A 117 -7.44 -8.61 17.96
N MET A 118 -7.22 -7.50 17.27
CA MET A 118 -8.28 -6.61 16.78
C MET A 118 -8.79 -7.01 15.38
N MET A 119 -8.20 -8.03 14.76
CA MET A 119 -8.64 -8.47 13.44
C MET A 119 -10.07 -9.01 13.49
N GLU A 120 -10.85 -8.64 12.50
CA GLU A 120 -12.21 -9.14 12.30
C GLU A 120 -12.48 -9.35 10.81
N THR A 121 -13.40 -10.25 10.52
CA THR A 121 -13.85 -10.47 9.16
C THR A 121 -14.85 -9.39 8.77
N VAL A 122 -14.55 -8.63 7.74
CA VAL A 122 -15.36 -7.52 7.23
C VAL A 122 -15.86 -7.85 5.83
N TYR A 123 -17.14 -7.60 5.59
CA TYR A 123 -17.73 -7.70 4.26
C TYR A 123 -17.54 -6.36 3.53
N LEU A 124 -16.74 -6.36 2.49
CA LEU A 124 -16.40 -5.12 1.76
C LEU A 124 -17.46 -4.71 0.71
N GLY A 125 -18.45 -5.55 0.47
CA GLY A 125 -19.43 -5.34 -0.61
C GLY A 125 -18.78 -5.57 -1.99
N LEU A 126 -19.57 -5.80 -3.05
CA LEU A 126 -19.07 -6.05 -4.41
C LEU A 126 -18.43 -7.44 -4.58
N ASP A 127 -19.19 -8.49 -4.69
CA ASP A 127 -18.77 -9.83 -5.13
C ASP A 127 -17.51 -10.44 -4.48
N GLU A 128 -16.88 -9.74 -3.54
CA GLU A 128 -15.73 -10.19 -2.76
C GLU A 128 -16.18 -10.56 -1.36
N PRO A 129 -16.03 -11.83 -0.96
CA PRO A 129 -16.80 -12.35 0.15
C PRO A 129 -16.39 -11.82 1.51
N GLU A 130 -15.14 -11.75 1.85
CA GLU A 130 -14.72 -11.42 3.22
C GLU A 130 -13.24 -11.00 3.25
N ALA A 131 -12.93 -9.93 3.95
CA ALA A 131 -11.56 -9.50 4.24
C ALA A 131 -11.30 -9.49 5.73
N ASN A 132 -10.15 -9.95 6.15
CA ASN A 132 -9.69 -9.74 7.51
C ASN A 132 -9.08 -8.34 7.61
N MET A 133 -9.72 -7.50 8.41
CA MET A 133 -9.34 -6.10 8.59
C MET A 133 -9.21 -5.82 10.08
N ILE A 134 -8.47 -4.79 10.43
CA ILE A 134 -8.43 -4.31 11.81
C ILE A 134 -9.79 -3.66 12.13
N SER A 135 -10.43 -4.06 13.22
CA SER A 135 -11.67 -3.44 13.69
C SER A 135 -11.46 -1.95 13.94
N ALA A 136 -12.21 -1.12 13.24
CA ALA A 136 -12.05 0.34 13.31
C ALA A 136 -12.27 0.86 14.73
N ASP A 137 -13.32 0.40 15.40
CA ASP A 137 -13.68 0.85 16.75
C ASP A 137 -12.65 0.40 17.79
N LYS A 138 -12.20 -0.85 17.74
CA LYS A 138 -11.16 -1.35 18.65
C LYS A 138 -9.83 -0.63 18.43
N PHE A 139 -9.48 -0.39 17.17
CA PHE A 139 -8.24 0.27 16.82
C PHE A 139 -8.25 1.75 17.22
N GLU A 140 -9.37 2.45 17.06
CA GLU A 140 -9.50 3.83 17.53
C GLU A 140 -9.30 3.93 19.06
N HIS A 141 -9.91 3.03 19.83
CA HIS A 141 -9.67 2.96 21.28
C HIS A 141 -8.21 2.68 21.63
N TYR A 142 -7.59 1.75 20.90
CA TYR A 142 -6.17 1.43 21.09
C TYR A 142 -5.26 2.63 20.80
N VAL A 143 -5.51 3.35 19.71
CA VAL A 143 -4.77 4.55 19.32
C VAL A 143 -4.86 5.62 20.40
N GLN A 144 -6.06 5.85 20.96
CA GLN A 144 -6.28 6.81 22.04
C GLN A 144 -5.60 6.37 23.34
N ALA A 145 -5.79 5.12 23.76
CA ALA A 145 -5.23 4.58 24.99
C ALA A 145 -3.69 4.61 25.01
N ASN A 146 -3.06 4.38 23.86
CA ASN A 146 -1.60 4.33 23.72
C ASN A 146 -0.99 5.64 23.20
N SER A 147 -1.80 6.69 23.04
CA SER A 147 -1.34 7.99 22.52
C SER A 147 -0.56 7.87 21.20
N ILE A 148 -1.02 7.00 20.31
CA ILE A 148 -0.37 6.74 19.02
C ILE A 148 -0.53 7.97 18.12
N SER A 149 0.60 8.50 17.67
CA SER A 149 0.61 9.64 16.77
C SER A 149 0.20 9.22 15.36
N THR A 150 -0.51 10.12 14.68
CA THR A 150 -1.00 9.94 13.31
C THR A 150 -0.40 10.96 12.37
N TYR A 151 -0.34 10.63 11.10
CA TYR A 151 0.06 11.53 10.04
C TYR A 151 -0.93 11.46 8.87
N GLU A 152 -1.58 12.58 8.57
CA GLU A 152 -2.42 12.72 7.39
C GLU A 152 -1.57 13.00 6.16
N VAL A 153 -1.58 12.11 5.19
CA VAL A 153 -0.92 12.30 3.91
C VAL A 153 -1.82 13.13 3.00
N LYS A 154 -1.43 14.36 2.71
CA LYS A 154 -2.17 15.28 1.82
C LYS A 154 -1.41 15.43 0.52
N LEU A 155 -2.04 15.09 -0.60
CA LEU A 155 -1.42 15.03 -1.91
C LEU A 155 -2.14 15.91 -2.93
N LEU A 156 -1.35 16.41 -3.86
CA LEU A 156 -1.81 16.92 -5.15
C LEU A 156 -1.54 15.87 -6.24
N PRO A 157 -2.27 15.90 -7.36
CA PRO A 157 -1.96 15.04 -8.50
C PRO A 157 -0.50 15.22 -8.95
N GLY A 158 0.23 14.11 -9.06
CA GLY A 158 1.67 14.07 -9.33
C GLY A 158 2.54 13.86 -8.10
N ASP A 159 2.01 14.01 -6.89
CA ASP A 159 2.75 13.71 -5.66
C ASP A 159 2.91 12.21 -5.46
N LEU A 160 4.10 11.83 -5.01
CA LEU A 160 4.50 10.46 -4.68
C LEU A 160 4.99 10.42 -3.23
N TYR A 161 4.49 9.46 -2.45
CA TYR A 161 5.01 9.21 -1.11
C TYR A 161 5.35 7.74 -0.90
N PHE A 162 6.22 7.51 0.07
CA PHE A 162 6.62 6.18 0.53
C PHE A 162 6.34 6.04 2.02
N PHE A 163 5.93 4.85 2.43
CA PHE A 163 5.62 4.56 3.82
C PHE A 163 5.93 3.11 4.18
N ARG A 164 6.02 2.82 5.47
CA ARG A 164 6.10 1.43 5.95
C ARG A 164 4.73 0.79 5.86
N ALA A 165 4.57 -0.12 4.91
CA ALA A 165 3.29 -0.78 4.63
C ALA A 165 2.84 -1.72 5.77
N GLU A 166 3.76 -2.08 6.66
CA GLU A 166 3.51 -2.88 7.88
C GLU A 166 2.85 -2.07 8.99
N CYS A 167 2.91 -0.74 8.94
CA CYS A 167 2.22 0.10 9.89
C CYS A 167 0.74 0.20 9.53
N PRO A 168 -0.17 0.10 10.51
CA PRO A 168 -1.59 0.33 10.27
C PRO A 168 -1.83 1.67 9.59
N HIS A 169 -2.72 1.65 8.62
CA HIS A 169 -3.15 2.85 7.92
C HIS A 169 -4.60 2.75 7.45
N VAL A 170 -5.20 3.89 7.18
CA VAL A 170 -6.60 4.04 6.78
C VAL A 170 -6.66 4.88 5.51
N ILE A 171 -7.50 4.51 4.59
CA ILE A 171 -7.92 5.38 3.50
C ILE A 171 -9.27 5.99 3.90
N PRO A 172 -9.31 7.27 4.28
CA PRO A 172 -10.56 7.88 4.75
C PRO A 172 -11.57 7.99 3.61
N LYS A 173 -12.85 7.95 3.96
CA LYS A 173 -13.91 8.28 3.01
C LYS A 173 -13.77 9.73 2.58
N PHE A 174 -13.96 9.99 1.31
CA PHE A 174 -13.92 11.34 0.78
C PHE A 174 -15.25 11.71 0.13
N LEU A 175 -15.58 13.00 0.20
CA LEU A 175 -16.73 13.60 -0.45
C LEU A 175 -16.23 14.35 -1.66
N GLY A 176 -16.38 13.80 -2.84
CA GLY A 176 -15.95 14.39 -4.09
C GLY A 176 -16.90 14.08 -5.22
N LYS A 177 -16.68 14.72 -6.36
CA LYS A 177 -17.52 14.52 -7.55
C LYS A 177 -16.95 13.49 -8.52
N ARG A 178 -15.66 13.17 -8.37
CA ARG A 178 -14.94 12.24 -9.25
C ARG A 178 -14.13 11.22 -8.45
N PRO A 179 -13.79 10.08 -9.03
CA PRO A 179 -12.95 9.09 -8.37
C PRO A 179 -11.57 9.66 -8.01
N ARG A 180 -11.02 9.17 -6.90
CA ARG A 180 -9.58 9.29 -6.62
C ARG A 180 -8.86 8.16 -7.33
N ILE A 181 -7.86 8.48 -8.14
CA ILE A 181 -7.06 7.50 -8.88
C ILE A 181 -5.62 7.56 -8.38
N THR A 182 -5.12 6.42 -7.95
CA THR A 182 -3.73 6.25 -7.51
C THR A 182 -3.05 5.12 -8.27
N MET A 183 -1.73 5.19 -8.37
CA MET A 183 -0.90 4.05 -8.69
C MET A 183 -0.12 3.67 -7.44
N ALA A 184 -0.21 2.41 -7.03
CA ALA A 184 0.43 1.90 -5.82
C ALA A 184 1.35 0.72 -6.15
N THR A 185 2.39 0.56 -5.35
CA THR A 185 3.32 -0.57 -5.41
C THR A 185 3.86 -0.88 -4.03
N PHE A 186 4.37 -2.09 -3.87
CA PHE A 186 5.18 -2.48 -2.72
C PHE A 186 6.62 -2.67 -3.15
N PHE A 187 7.52 -2.51 -2.22
CA PHE A 187 8.93 -2.79 -2.45
C PHE A 187 9.64 -3.21 -1.17
N GLY A 188 10.74 -3.93 -1.36
CA GLY A 188 11.62 -4.37 -0.30
C GLY A 188 13.04 -4.52 -0.79
N TYR A 189 13.96 -4.51 0.15
CA TYR A 189 15.37 -4.76 -0.08
C TYR A 189 16.03 -5.19 1.24
N THR A 190 17.16 -5.86 1.14
CA THR A 190 18.10 -6.01 2.27
C THR A 190 19.29 -5.10 2.07
N GLN A 191 20.05 -4.84 3.13
CA GLN A 191 21.23 -3.97 3.02
C GLN A 191 22.26 -4.49 2.01
N SER A 192 22.39 -5.81 1.90
CA SER A 192 23.29 -6.49 0.98
C SER A 192 22.78 -6.59 -0.45
N ASP A 193 21.50 -6.37 -0.70
CA ASP A 193 20.94 -6.42 -2.04
C ASP A 193 21.42 -5.21 -2.86
N PRO A 194 21.94 -5.41 -4.07
CA PRO A 194 22.26 -4.32 -4.99
C PRO A 194 21.01 -3.72 -5.64
N GLU A 195 19.87 -4.39 -5.51
CA GLU A 195 18.60 -3.99 -6.08
C GLU A 195 17.54 -3.71 -5.02
N ILE A 196 16.55 -2.91 -5.43
CA ILE A 196 15.24 -2.82 -4.80
C ILE A 196 14.29 -3.67 -5.61
N PHE A 197 13.55 -4.53 -4.94
CA PHE A 197 12.56 -5.41 -5.54
C PHE A 197 11.18 -4.80 -5.39
N VAL A 198 10.48 -4.64 -6.51
CA VAL A 198 9.14 -4.03 -6.58
C VAL A 198 8.11 -5.08 -6.97
N TRP A 199 6.92 -5.04 -6.35
CA TRP A 199 5.79 -5.93 -6.65
C TRP A 199 4.43 -5.26 -6.39
N SER A 200 3.36 -5.86 -6.93
CA SER A 200 1.95 -5.51 -6.64
C SER A 200 1.05 -6.72 -6.84
#